data_73191939945a68106e359576031aac11
#
_entry.id   73191939945a68106e359576031aac11
#
_cell.length_a   1.000
_cell.length_b   1.000
_cell.length_c   1.000
_cell.angle_alpha   90.00
_cell.angle_beta   90.00
_cell.angle_gamma   90.00
#
_symmetry.space_group_name_H-M   'P 1'
#
loop_
_entity.id
_entity.type
_entity.pdbx_description
1 polymer ?
#
loop_
_entity_poly.entity_id
_entity_poly.type
_entity_poly.pdbx_seq_one_letter_code
_entity_poly.pdbx_strand_id
1 'polypeptide(L)'
;NVAQEVENQWLEWVDLQLNNISKSEKISGISILKLNTNISKEEVVYAIQYQIRDHNKLENFLNNEDKNLKDRINMDFGDAVIHFSSQLEIINKYP
;
A
#
# COMPACT_ATOMS: atom_id res chain seq x y z
N ASN A 1 -8.88 -2.26 2.90
CA ASN A 1 -9.58 -2.57 4.15
C ASN A 1 -9.04 -3.86 4.74
N VAL A 2 -8.73 -3.84 6.00
CA VAL A 2 -8.17 -4.98 6.73
C VAL A 2 -9.15 -5.39 7.83
N ALA A 3 -9.52 -6.66 7.85
CA ALA A 3 -10.35 -7.19 8.93
C ALA A 3 -9.62 -7.05 10.27
N GLN A 4 -10.32 -6.59 11.31
CA GLN A 4 -9.72 -6.28 12.60
C GLN A 4 -8.99 -7.49 13.21
N GLU A 5 -9.50 -8.68 13.01
CA GLU A 5 -8.93 -9.92 13.57
C GLU A 5 -7.55 -10.27 13.01
N VAL A 6 -7.19 -9.76 11.82
CA VAL A 6 -5.89 -10.00 11.19
C VAL A 6 -5.01 -8.75 11.15
N GLU A 7 -5.44 -7.65 11.78
CA GLU A 7 -4.75 -6.35 11.68
C GLU A 7 -3.28 -6.43 12.10
N ASN A 8 -2.99 -6.97 13.26
CA ASN A 8 -1.62 -7.03 13.77
C ASN A 8 -0.75 -7.92 12.90
N GLN A 9 -1.26 -9.05 12.47
CA GLN A 9 -0.56 -9.98 11.60
C GLN A 9 -0.28 -9.34 10.24
N TRP A 10 -1.26 -8.62 9.69
CA TRP A 10 -1.09 -7.92 8.42
C TRP A 10 -0.06 -6.80 8.52
N LEU A 11 -0.07 -6.01 9.61
CA LEU A 11 0.90 -4.93 9.81
C LEU A 11 2.34 -5.45 9.88
N GLU A 12 2.59 -6.54 10.58
CA GLU A 12 3.91 -7.16 10.64
C GLU A 12 4.34 -7.66 9.25
N TRP A 13 3.43 -8.30 8.55
CA TRP A 13 3.68 -8.82 7.22
C TRP A 13 3.98 -7.69 6.22
N VAL A 14 3.14 -6.65 6.19
CA VAL A 14 3.29 -5.54 5.25
C VAL A 14 4.56 -4.74 5.52
N ASP A 15 4.95 -4.60 6.78
CA ASP A 15 6.18 -3.90 7.14
C ASP A 15 7.40 -4.57 6.47
N LEU A 16 7.48 -5.88 6.51
CA LEU A 16 8.53 -6.63 5.83
C LEU A 16 8.50 -6.41 4.31
N GLN A 17 7.31 -6.45 3.72
CA GLN A 17 7.16 -6.25 2.28
C GLN A 17 7.57 -4.84 1.85
N LEU A 18 7.12 -3.82 2.58
CA LEU A 18 7.43 -2.43 2.26
C LEU A 18 8.91 -2.11 2.48
N ASN A 19 9.55 -2.71 3.47
CA ASN A 19 11.00 -2.58 3.65
C ASN A 19 11.76 -3.11 2.43
N ASN A 20 11.33 -4.21 1.86
CA ASN A 20 11.92 -4.73 0.64
C ASN A 20 11.65 -3.85 -0.58
N ILE A 21 10.41 -3.38 -0.74
CA ILE A 21 10.02 -2.51 -1.85
C ILE A 21 10.77 -1.17 -1.78
N SER A 22 11.02 -0.66 -0.57
CA SER A 22 11.72 0.62 -0.38
C SER A 22 13.13 0.64 -0.97
N LYS A 23 13.71 -0.51 -1.22
CA LYS A 23 15.03 -0.64 -1.86
C LYS A 23 14.99 -0.45 -3.37
N SER A 24 13.80 -0.39 -3.96
CA SER A 24 13.64 -0.19 -5.40
C SER A 24 14.07 1.23 -5.80
N GLU A 25 14.80 1.33 -6.90
CA GLU A 25 15.18 2.63 -7.47
C GLU A 25 14.02 3.33 -8.16
N LYS A 26 12.90 2.64 -8.35
CA LYS A 26 11.73 3.17 -9.05
C LYS A 26 10.93 4.15 -8.20
N ILE A 27 11.09 4.09 -6.88
CA ILE A 27 10.33 4.93 -5.94
C ILE A 27 11.27 5.81 -5.14
N SER A 28 10.76 6.97 -4.70
CA SER A 28 11.49 7.91 -3.86
C SER A 28 11.03 7.89 -2.40
N GLY A 29 9.93 7.23 -2.12
CA GLY A 29 9.43 7.08 -0.76
C GLY A 29 8.17 6.23 -0.68
N ILE A 30 7.93 5.70 0.52
CA ILE A 30 6.74 4.94 0.86
C ILE A 30 6.22 5.48 2.19
N SER A 31 4.90 5.63 2.29
CA SER A 31 4.23 5.93 3.55
C SER A 31 3.07 4.98 3.73
N ILE A 32 2.83 4.55 4.96
CA ILE A 32 1.62 3.83 5.33
C ILE A 32 0.84 4.71 6.30
N LEU A 33 -0.45 4.88 6.03
CA LEU A 33 -1.33 5.74 6.80
C LEU A 33 -2.54 4.94 7.26
N LYS A 34 -3.04 5.27 8.43
CA LYS A 34 -4.25 4.68 8.98
C LYS A 34 -5.37 5.72 8.96
N LEU A 35 -6.52 5.33 8.45
CA LEU A 35 -7.70 6.18 8.50
C LEU A 35 -8.29 6.14 9.91
N ASN A 36 -8.29 7.29 10.58
CA ASN A 36 -8.79 7.42 11.95
C ASN A 36 -10.26 7.82 11.97
N THR A 37 -11.12 6.96 11.42
CA THR A 37 -12.57 7.15 11.49
C THR A 37 -13.22 5.85 11.94
N ASN A 38 -14.33 5.98 12.69
CA ASN A 38 -15.09 4.82 13.19
C ASN A 38 -16.19 4.45 12.19
N ILE A 39 -15.82 4.18 10.94
CA ILE A 39 -16.78 3.80 9.90
C ILE A 39 -17.30 2.38 10.15
N SER A 40 -16.43 1.50 10.61
CA SER A 40 -16.80 0.12 10.95
C SER A 40 -15.93 -0.36 12.10
N LYS A 41 -16.54 -1.14 13.01
CA LYS A 41 -15.80 -1.80 14.09
C LYS A 41 -15.10 -3.07 13.64
N GLU A 42 -15.45 -3.59 12.48
CA GLU A 42 -14.95 -4.87 11.98
C GLU A 42 -13.77 -4.72 11.04
N GLU A 43 -13.57 -3.53 10.47
CA GLU A 43 -12.52 -3.27 9.49
C GLU A 43 -11.72 -2.03 9.81
N VAL A 44 -10.45 -2.07 9.48
CA VAL A 44 -9.53 -0.95 9.59
C VAL A 44 -9.04 -0.60 8.19
N VAL A 45 -8.99 0.70 7.88
CA VAL A 45 -8.58 1.18 6.57
C VAL A 45 -7.16 1.74 6.65
N TYR A 46 -6.29 1.21 5.80
CA TYR A 46 -4.92 1.71 5.62
C TYR A 46 -4.72 2.18 4.19
N ALA A 47 -3.88 3.18 4.02
CA ALA A 47 -3.41 3.62 2.72
C ALA A 47 -1.91 3.45 2.64
N ILE A 48 -1.43 2.83 1.56
CA ILE A 48 -0.02 2.75 1.24
C ILE A 48 0.22 3.70 0.08
N GLN A 49 1.08 4.71 0.29
CA GLN A 49 1.41 5.70 -0.71
C GLN A 49 2.84 5.49 -1.19
N TYR A 50 3.00 5.36 -2.49
CA TYR A 50 4.30 5.32 -3.13
C TYR A 50 4.55 6.65 -3.84
N GLN A 51 5.73 7.22 -3.64
CA GLN A 51 6.17 8.41 -4.38
C GLN A 51 7.07 7.96 -5.52
N ILE A 52 6.64 8.24 -6.74
CA ILE A 52 7.39 7.92 -7.95
C ILE A 52 7.62 9.22 -8.70
N ARG A 53 8.90 9.68 -8.73
CA ARG A 53 9.26 10.95 -9.35
C ARG A 53 9.45 10.81 -10.86
N ASP A 54 9.97 9.66 -11.30
CA ASP A 54 10.17 9.40 -12.71
C ASP A 54 8.93 8.70 -13.27
N HIS A 55 8.18 9.42 -14.06
CA HIS A 55 6.94 8.92 -14.66
C HIS A 55 7.16 7.69 -15.54
N ASN A 56 8.35 7.56 -16.13
CA ASN A 56 8.70 6.41 -16.95
C ASN A 56 8.85 5.11 -16.14
N LYS A 57 9.06 5.23 -14.83
CA LYS A 57 9.18 4.08 -13.94
C LYS A 57 7.85 3.61 -13.36
N LEU A 58 6.81 4.43 -13.48
CA LEU A 58 5.50 4.15 -12.87
C LEU A 58 4.88 2.86 -13.38
N GLU A 59 4.80 2.68 -14.68
CA GLU A 59 4.19 1.49 -15.27
C GLU A 59 4.93 0.22 -14.87
N ASN A 60 6.26 0.26 -14.91
CA ASN A 60 7.07 -0.88 -14.50
C ASN A 60 6.85 -1.22 -13.02
N PHE A 61 6.79 -0.20 -12.15
CA PHE A 61 6.53 -0.40 -10.73
C PHE A 61 5.15 -1.03 -10.50
N LEU A 62 4.12 -0.54 -11.16
CA LEU A 62 2.76 -1.06 -11.02
C LEU A 62 2.64 -2.51 -11.52
N ASN A 63 3.35 -2.85 -12.58
CA ASN A 63 3.28 -4.18 -13.17
C ASN A 63 4.19 -5.20 -12.47
N ASN A 64 5.09 -4.77 -11.61
CA ASN A 64 6.03 -5.64 -10.91
C ASN A 64 5.83 -5.56 -9.39
N GLU A 65 6.41 -4.56 -8.70
CA GLU A 65 6.40 -4.51 -7.24
C GLU A 65 4.98 -4.42 -6.68
N ASP A 66 4.17 -3.52 -7.22
CA ASP A 66 2.80 -3.32 -6.75
C ASP A 66 1.92 -4.54 -7.02
N LYS A 67 2.02 -5.10 -8.23
CA LYS A 67 1.27 -6.32 -8.59
C LYS A 67 1.65 -7.49 -7.70
N ASN A 68 2.94 -7.68 -7.46
CA ASN A 68 3.42 -8.76 -6.59
C ASN A 68 2.90 -8.62 -5.16
N LEU A 69 2.88 -7.40 -4.62
CA LEU A 69 2.34 -7.16 -3.29
C LEU A 69 0.86 -7.53 -3.22
N LYS A 70 0.07 -7.10 -4.21
CA LYS A 70 -1.37 -7.40 -4.27
C LYS A 70 -1.64 -8.90 -4.40
N ASP A 71 -0.87 -9.58 -5.23
CA ASP A 71 -1.00 -11.03 -5.42
C ASP A 71 -0.71 -11.76 -4.10
N ARG A 72 0.32 -11.35 -3.37
CA ARG A 72 0.66 -11.93 -2.07
C ARG A 72 -0.37 -11.65 -1.00
N ILE A 73 -0.96 -10.44 -0.99
CA ILE A 73 -2.06 -10.13 -0.08
C ILE A 73 -3.22 -11.09 -0.31
N ASN A 74 -3.57 -11.33 -1.56
CA ASN A 74 -4.66 -12.25 -1.90
C ASN A 74 -4.34 -13.69 -1.48
N MET A 75 -3.09 -14.13 -1.66
CA MET A 75 -2.67 -15.48 -1.29
C MET A 75 -2.65 -15.68 0.24
N ASP A 76 -2.13 -14.72 0.98
CA ASP A 76 -1.87 -14.88 2.42
C ASP A 76 -3.06 -14.49 3.29
N PHE A 77 -3.89 -13.56 2.83
CA PHE A 77 -5.00 -13.01 3.62
C PHE A 77 -6.37 -13.21 2.97
N GLY A 78 -6.43 -13.51 1.67
CA GLY A 78 -7.68 -13.73 0.98
C GLY A 78 -8.65 -12.55 1.16
N ASP A 79 -9.90 -12.85 1.50
CA ASP A 79 -10.96 -11.86 1.66
C ASP A 79 -10.84 -11.03 2.95
N ALA A 80 -9.92 -11.38 3.86
CA ALA A 80 -9.69 -10.61 5.08
C ALA A 80 -9.04 -9.25 4.79
N VAL A 81 -8.43 -9.09 3.62
CA VAL A 81 -7.86 -7.81 3.16
C VAL A 81 -8.38 -7.51 1.76
N ILE A 82 -9.11 -6.41 1.65
CA ILE A 82 -9.63 -5.91 0.37
C ILE A 82 -8.83 -4.68 -0.02
N HIS A 83 -8.34 -4.65 -1.24
CA HIS A 83 -7.53 -3.52 -1.74
C HIS A 83 -8.01 -3.00 -3.08
N PHE A 84 -7.78 -1.73 -3.30
CA PHE A 84 -7.93 -1.05 -4.59
C PHE A 84 -6.87 0.05 -4.68
N SER A 85 -6.61 0.51 -5.88
CA SER A 85 -5.56 1.49 -6.13
C SER A 85 -6.06 2.68 -6.90
N SER A 86 -5.46 3.84 -6.62
CA SER A 86 -5.68 5.07 -7.35
C SER A 86 -4.34 5.73 -7.64
N GLN A 87 -4.25 6.43 -8.76
CA GLN A 87 -3.10 7.25 -9.09
C GLN A 87 -3.43 8.70 -8.78
N LEU A 88 -2.52 9.36 -8.06
CA LEU A 88 -2.65 10.75 -7.68
C LEU A 88 -1.46 11.53 -8.24
N GLU A 89 -1.74 12.69 -8.83
CA GLU A 89 -0.72 13.58 -9.35
C GLU A 89 -0.65 14.82 -8.47
N ILE A 90 0.57 15.22 -8.08
CA ILE A 90 0.77 16.47 -7.35
C ILE A 90 0.72 17.60 -8.37
N ILE A 91 -0.36 18.40 -8.32
CA ILE A 91 -0.53 19.56 -9.20
C ILE A 91 0.26 20.74 -8.65
N ASN A 92 0.26 20.94 -7.34
CA ASN A 92 0.97 22.05 -6.69
C ASN A 92 1.28 21.71 -5.24
N LYS A 93 2.35 22.32 -4.72
CA LYS A 93 2.72 22.23 -3.30
C LYS A 93 2.70 23.62 -2.70
N TYR A 94 2.10 23.74 -1.54
CA TYR A 94 2.06 25.00 -0.78
C TYR A 94 2.91 24.85 0.48
N PRO A 95 3.65 25.91 0.90
CA PRO A 95 4.44 25.85 2.12
C PRO A 95 3.61 25.75 3.40
#